data_2e28f40be0e9824028f8800596d54394
#
_entry.id   2e28f40be0e9824028f8800596d54394
#
_cell.length_a   1.000
_cell.length_b   1.000
_cell.length_c   1.000
_cell.angle_alpha   90.00
_cell.angle_beta   90.00
_cell.angle_gamma   90.00
#
_symmetry.space_group_name_H-M   'P 1'
#
loop_
_entity.id
_entity.type
_entity.pdbx_description
1 polymer ?
#
loop_
_entity_poly.entity_id
_entity_poly.type
_entity_poly.pdbx_seq_one_letter_code
_entity_poly.pdbx_strand_id
1 'polypeptide(L)'
;KEHIKDICTSTEDIFLLSDYILKGQKDLALLEFKKLCTNKHYLEILAVLQTSFSRLAAMKVDSVDKSSFEIASKTHMSEFIVKKQLEKLRNVPMDRIIQIRKNLLEAEYRVKTGEMAFYELPVELGLLG
;
A
#
# COMPACT_ATOMS: atom_id res chain seq x y z
N LYS A 1 19.40 1.64 17.79
CA LYS A 1 19.88 1.40 16.43
C LYS A 1 19.12 0.29 15.76
N GLU A 2 19.03 -0.85 16.42
CA GLU A 2 18.33 -1.98 15.83
C GLU A 2 16.84 -1.72 15.70
N HIS A 3 16.27 -0.97 16.65
CA HIS A 3 14.86 -0.60 16.58
C HIS A 3 14.56 0.24 15.35
N ILE A 4 15.45 1.21 15.07
CA ILE A 4 15.29 2.07 13.90
C ILE A 4 15.37 1.23 12.63
N LYS A 5 16.31 0.30 12.62
CA LYS A 5 16.50 -0.59 11.47
C LYS A 5 15.28 -1.45 11.23
N ASP A 6 14.72 -2.02 12.31
CA ASP A 6 13.53 -2.87 12.21
C ASP A 6 12.33 -2.08 11.70
N ILE A 7 12.16 -0.86 12.19
CA ILE A 7 11.06 -0.01 11.77
C ILE A 7 11.19 0.32 10.28
N CYS A 8 12.39 0.68 9.84
CA CYS A 8 12.62 0.98 8.42
C CYS A 8 12.36 -0.22 7.55
N THR A 9 12.88 -1.39 7.94
CA THR A 9 12.69 -2.63 7.20
C THR A 9 11.20 -2.96 7.08
N SER A 10 10.46 -2.79 8.17
CA SER A 10 9.03 -3.07 8.18
C SER A 10 8.28 -2.18 7.20
N THR A 11 8.63 -0.90 7.16
CA THR A 11 7.99 0.06 6.26
C THR A 11 8.30 -0.30 4.81
N GLU A 12 9.55 -0.65 4.53
CA GLU A 12 9.95 -1.05 3.18
C GLU A 12 9.23 -2.30 2.72
N ASP A 13 9.05 -3.27 3.62
CA ASP A 13 8.35 -4.51 3.31
C ASP A 13 6.89 -4.23 2.95
N ILE A 14 6.24 -3.30 3.64
CA ILE A 14 4.87 -2.96 3.34
C ILE A 14 4.77 -2.19 2.02
N PHE A 15 5.76 -1.35 1.71
CA PHE A 15 5.83 -0.70 0.40
C PHE A 15 5.96 -1.73 -0.71
N LEU A 16 6.74 -2.78 -0.49
CA LEU A 16 6.89 -3.85 -1.45
C LEU A 16 5.56 -4.55 -1.69
N LEU A 17 4.81 -4.81 -0.62
CA LEU A 17 3.48 -5.39 -0.73
C LEU A 17 2.56 -4.47 -1.55
N SER A 18 2.59 -3.17 -1.29
CA SER A 18 1.81 -2.19 -2.04
C SER A 18 2.13 -2.24 -3.53
N ASP A 19 3.41 -2.35 -3.87
CA ASP A 19 3.84 -2.43 -5.26
C ASP A 19 3.30 -3.68 -5.95
N TYR A 20 3.35 -4.82 -5.28
CA TYR A 20 2.82 -6.06 -5.83
C TYR A 20 1.32 -5.96 -6.08
N ILE A 21 0.59 -5.39 -5.13
CA ILE A 21 -0.85 -5.21 -5.28
C ILE A 21 -1.15 -4.28 -6.46
N LEU A 22 -0.42 -3.19 -6.54
CA LEU A 22 -0.62 -2.20 -7.59
C LEU A 22 -0.39 -2.78 -8.98
N LYS A 23 0.63 -3.62 -9.11
CA LYS A 23 0.97 -4.26 -10.38
C LYS A 23 0.14 -5.48 -10.70
N GLY A 24 -0.71 -5.91 -9.78
CA GLY A 24 -1.54 -7.09 -9.99
C GLY A 24 -0.79 -8.41 -9.86
N GLN A 25 0.37 -8.39 -9.21
CA GLN A 25 1.17 -9.60 -9.00
C GLN A 25 0.66 -10.31 -7.74
N LYS A 26 -0.46 -11.00 -7.90
CA LYS A 26 -1.19 -11.60 -6.78
C LYS A 26 -0.38 -12.62 -5.99
N ASP A 27 0.35 -13.48 -6.68
CA ASP A 27 1.13 -14.53 -6.01
C ASP A 27 2.21 -13.93 -5.12
N LEU A 28 2.93 -12.92 -5.64
CA LEU A 28 3.97 -12.25 -4.87
C LEU A 28 3.38 -11.45 -3.71
N ALA A 29 2.23 -10.81 -3.96
CA ALA A 29 1.55 -10.05 -2.91
C ALA A 29 1.10 -10.96 -1.77
N LEU A 30 0.54 -12.12 -2.10
CA LEU A 30 0.09 -13.08 -1.10
C LEU A 30 1.25 -13.58 -0.26
N LEU A 31 2.35 -13.91 -0.91
CA LEU A 31 3.54 -14.39 -0.23
C LEU A 31 4.08 -13.34 0.72
N GLU A 32 4.16 -12.10 0.25
CA GLU A 32 4.64 -11.00 1.08
C GLU A 32 3.70 -10.70 2.25
N PHE A 33 2.40 -10.77 2.01
CA PHE A 33 1.41 -10.55 3.06
C PHE A 33 1.56 -11.59 4.18
N LYS A 34 1.70 -12.87 3.81
CA LYS A 34 1.88 -13.95 4.78
C LYS A 34 3.16 -13.76 5.58
N LYS A 35 4.22 -13.33 4.91
CA LYS A 35 5.50 -13.08 5.55
C LYS A 35 5.37 -11.95 6.59
N LEU A 36 4.69 -10.88 6.23
CA LEU A 36 4.49 -9.75 7.14
C LEU A 36 3.64 -10.15 8.35
N CYS A 37 2.67 -11.02 8.16
CA CYS A 37 1.78 -11.45 9.23
C CYS A 37 2.51 -12.26 10.31
N THR A 38 3.69 -12.79 10.03
CA THR A 38 4.47 -13.51 11.05
C THR A 38 5.07 -12.57 12.09
N ASN A 39 5.26 -11.30 11.73
CA ASN A 39 5.91 -10.33 12.60
C ASN A 39 5.03 -9.16 12.99
N LYS A 40 3.94 -8.93 12.28
CA LYS A 40 3.09 -7.78 12.51
C LYS A 40 1.63 -8.19 12.59
N HIS A 41 0.89 -7.42 13.37
CA HIS A 41 -0.54 -7.61 13.45
C HIS A 41 -1.18 -7.20 12.12
N TYR A 42 -2.17 -7.97 11.67
CA TYR A 42 -2.81 -7.72 10.38
C TYR A 42 -3.47 -6.34 10.29
N LEU A 43 -4.00 -5.82 11.39
CA LEU A 43 -4.59 -4.48 11.39
C LEU A 43 -3.53 -3.41 11.17
N GLU A 44 -2.33 -3.63 11.66
CA GLU A 44 -1.22 -2.72 11.44
C GLU A 44 -0.83 -2.70 9.96
N ILE A 45 -0.79 -3.88 9.34
CA ILE A 45 -0.50 -4.00 7.92
C ILE A 45 -1.56 -3.26 7.10
N LEU A 46 -2.83 -3.47 7.43
CA LEU A 46 -3.93 -2.80 6.73
C LEU A 46 -3.85 -1.28 6.86
N ALA A 47 -3.53 -0.80 8.07
CA ALA A 47 -3.44 0.65 8.30
C ALA A 47 -2.33 1.28 7.45
N VAL A 48 -1.17 0.62 7.36
CA VAL A 48 -0.08 1.15 6.56
C VAL A 48 -0.40 1.07 5.07
N LEU A 49 -1.05 0.00 4.64
CA LEU A 49 -1.48 -0.11 3.25
C LEU A 49 -2.46 1.01 2.88
N GLN A 50 -3.41 1.32 3.76
CA GLN A 50 -4.35 2.40 3.53
C GLN A 50 -3.64 3.74 3.39
N THR A 51 -2.69 4.01 4.28
CA THR A 51 -1.90 5.23 4.21
C THR A 51 -1.10 5.29 2.92
N SER A 52 -0.51 4.17 2.54
CA SER A 52 0.30 4.08 1.33
C SER A 52 -0.53 4.38 0.08
N PHE A 53 -1.68 3.73 -0.06
CA PHE A 53 -2.53 3.95 -1.24
C PHE A 53 -3.20 5.31 -1.23
N SER A 54 -3.49 5.87 -0.06
CA SER A 54 -3.99 7.23 0.04
C SER A 54 -2.95 8.22 -0.49
N ARG A 55 -1.69 8.00 -0.12
CA ARG A 55 -0.59 8.85 -0.60
C ARG A 55 -0.39 8.71 -2.10
N LEU A 56 -0.46 7.50 -2.62
CA LEU A 56 -0.33 7.28 -4.06
C LEU A 56 -1.45 7.96 -4.83
N ALA A 57 -2.68 7.90 -4.33
CA ALA A 57 -3.81 8.57 -4.95
C ALA A 57 -3.59 10.07 -5.01
N ALA A 58 -3.14 10.66 -3.89
CA ALA A 58 -2.86 12.10 -3.84
C ALA A 58 -1.76 12.49 -4.80
N MET A 59 -0.70 11.69 -4.90
CA MET A 59 0.37 11.94 -5.84
C MET A 59 -0.11 11.92 -7.28
N LYS A 60 -0.97 10.96 -7.61
CA LYS A 60 -1.48 10.85 -8.97
C LYS A 60 -2.32 12.07 -9.34
N VAL A 61 -3.13 12.56 -8.41
CA VAL A 61 -3.91 13.77 -8.61
C VAL A 61 -2.98 14.97 -8.78
N ASP A 62 -2.00 15.11 -7.90
CA ASP A 62 -1.07 16.25 -7.94
C ASP A 62 -0.22 16.25 -9.21
N SER A 63 0.07 15.07 -9.76
CA SER A 63 0.94 14.98 -10.94
C SER A 63 0.35 15.63 -12.19
N VAL A 64 -0.93 15.97 -12.16
CA VAL A 64 -1.59 16.63 -13.28
C VAL A 64 -1.04 18.04 -13.45
N ASP A 65 -0.82 18.76 -12.35
CA ASP A 65 -0.41 20.16 -12.42
C ASP A 65 0.82 20.50 -11.58
N LYS A 66 1.44 19.53 -10.91
CA LYS A 66 2.62 19.76 -10.08
C LYS A 66 3.79 18.94 -10.55
N SER A 67 4.98 19.48 -10.40
CA SER A 67 6.21 18.76 -10.73
C SER A 67 6.57 17.78 -9.61
N SER A 68 7.49 16.87 -9.92
CA SER A 68 7.97 15.92 -8.92
C SER A 68 8.65 16.65 -7.75
N PHE A 69 9.29 17.77 -8.03
CA PHE A 69 9.93 18.57 -6.98
C PHE A 69 8.88 19.16 -6.03
N GLU A 70 7.80 19.70 -6.57
CA GLU A 70 6.73 20.26 -5.74
C GLU A 70 6.05 19.19 -4.89
N ILE A 71 5.82 18.01 -5.47
CA ILE A 71 5.23 16.89 -4.74
C ILE A 71 6.18 16.42 -3.63
N ALA A 72 7.46 16.36 -3.93
CA ALA A 72 8.47 15.97 -2.95
C ALA A 72 8.47 16.93 -1.76
N SER A 73 8.40 18.23 -2.01
CA SER A 73 8.36 19.23 -0.95
C SER A 73 7.11 19.07 -0.09
N LYS A 74 5.98 18.83 -0.73
CA LYS A 74 4.70 18.70 -0.04
C LYS A 74 4.63 17.45 0.83
N THR A 75 5.19 16.34 0.35
CA THR A 75 5.11 15.05 1.03
C THR A 75 6.31 14.75 1.92
N HIS A 76 7.31 15.63 1.89
CA HIS A 76 8.56 15.42 2.63
C HIS A 76 9.30 14.17 2.22
N MET A 77 9.16 13.78 0.95
CA MET A 77 9.84 12.64 0.35
C MET A 77 10.93 13.16 -0.58
N SER A 78 11.93 12.32 -0.88
CA SER A 78 12.95 12.72 -1.84
C SER A 78 12.34 12.78 -3.24
N GLU A 79 12.84 13.66 -4.07
CA GLU A 79 12.37 13.78 -5.45
C GLU A 79 12.58 12.49 -6.22
N PHE A 80 13.68 11.79 -5.94
CA PHE A 80 13.97 10.51 -6.57
C PHE A 80 12.88 9.49 -6.31
N ILE A 81 12.45 9.38 -5.05
CA ILE A 81 11.39 8.45 -4.68
C ILE A 81 10.07 8.86 -5.32
N VAL A 82 9.76 10.16 -5.32
CA VAL A 82 8.53 10.66 -5.94
C VAL A 82 8.52 10.33 -7.43
N LYS A 83 9.62 10.53 -8.12
CA LYS A 83 9.71 10.21 -9.55
C LYS A 83 9.46 8.73 -9.80
N LYS A 84 10.04 7.86 -8.97
CA LYS A 84 9.83 6.42 -9.10
C LYS A 84 8.36 6.05 -8.89
N GLN A 85 7.74 6.63 -7.89
CA GLN A 85 6.33 6.37 -7.61
C GLN A 85 5.44 6.85 -8.75
N LEU A 86 5.68 8.05 -9.25
CA LEU A 86 4.90 8.59 -10.37
C LEU A 86 5.05 7.74 -11.63
N GLU A 87 6.23 7.20 -11.86
CA GLU A 87 6.46 6.32 -13.01
C GLU A 87 5.62 5.06 -12.90
N LYS A 88 5.56 4.47 -11.69
CA LYS A 88 4.71 3.30 -11.46
C LYS A 88 3.24 3.64 -11.67
N LEU A 89 2.82 4.82 -11.23
CA LEU A 89 1.42 5.23 -11.31
C LEU A 89 0.97 5.62 -12.72
N ARG A 90 1.92 5.87 -13.62
CA ARG A 90 1.59 6.33 -14.96
C ARG A 90 0.62 5.40 -15.67
N ASN A 91 0.81 4.10 -15.53
CA ASN A 91 -0.01 3.10 -16.20
C ASN A 91 -1.13 2.55 -15.35
N VAL A 92 -1.34 3.12 -14.16
CA VAL A 92 -2.37 2.66 -13.23
C VAL A 92 -3.52 3.66 -13.23
N PRO A 93 -4.73 3.26 -13.66
CA PRO A 93 -5.87 4.17 -13.65
C PRO A 93 -6.23 4.56 -12.21
N MET A 94 -6.74 5.77 -12.05
CA MET A 94 -7.19 6.22 -10.73
C MET A 94 -8.29 5.29 -10.18
N ASP A 95 -9.15 4.77 -11.06
CA ASP A 95 -10.22 3.85 -10.66
C ASP A 95 -9.68 2.62 -9.93
N ARG A 96 -8.54 2.11 -10.39
CA ARG A 96 -7.94 0.95 -9.74
C ARG A 96 -7.46 1.30 -8.33
N ILE A 97 -6.85 2.46 -8.17
CA ILE A 97 -6.37 2.90 -6.86
C ILE A 97 -7.55 3.08 -5.91
N ILE A 98 -8.62 3.70 -6.40
CA ILE A 98 -9.83 3.90 -5.61
C ILE A 98 -10.43 2.55 -5.20
N GLN A 99 -10.48 1.60 -6.12
CA GLN A 99 -11.02 0.27 -5.83
C GLN A 99 -10.20 -0.44 -4.77
N ILE A 100 -8.87 -0.36 -4.86
CA ILE A 100 -7.99 -0.96 -3.86
C ILE A 100 -8.25 -0.34 -2.49
N ARG A 101 -8.39 0.99 -2.44
CA ARG A 101 -8.66 1.68 -1.18
C ARG A 101 -10.00 1.26 -0.58
N LYS A 102 -11.02 1.11 -1.41
CA LYS A 102 -12.33 0.63 -0.96
C LYS A 102 -12.23 -0.77 -0.38
N ASN A 103 -11.49 -1.65 -1.06
CA ASN A 103 -11.31 -3.02 -0.59
C ASN A 103 -10.59 -3.05 0.75
N LEU A 104 -9.60 -2.18 0.95
CA LEU A 104 -8.89 -2.11 2.22
C LEU A 104 -9.78 -1.64 3.35
N LEU A 105 -10.60 -0.62 3.11
CA LEU A 105 -11.54 -0.12 4.12
C LEU A 105 -12.58 -1.17 4.48
N GLU A 106 -13.11 -1.85 3.47
CA GLU A 106 -14.10 -2.90 3.68
C GLU A 106 -13.52 -4.04 4.49
N ALA A 107 -12.31 -4.46 4.15
CA ALA A 107 -11.62 -5.53 4.86
C ALA A 107 -11.38 -5.17 6.32
N GLU A 108 -10.94 -3.95 6.57
CA GLU A 108 -10.71 -3.49 7.93
C GLU A 108 -12.00 -3.50 8.74
N TYR A 109 -13.07 -2.99 8.16
CA TYR A 109 -14.37 -2.96 8.83
C TYR A 109 -14.84 -4.36 9.19
N ARG A 110 -14.77 -5.29 8.24
CA ARG A 110 -15.24 -6.66 8.45
C ARG A 110 -14.45 -7.39 9.52
N VAL A 111 -13.14 -7.20 9.52
CA VAL A 111 -12.30 -7.83 10.53
C VAL A 111 -12.60 -7.26 11.91
N LYS A 112 -12.74 -5.93 12.01
CA LYS A 112 -13.00 -5.29 13.28
C LYS A 112 -14.38 -5.63 13.86
N THR A 113 -15.36 -5.86 13.01
CA THR A 113 -16.72 -6.20 13.46
C THR A 113 -16.92 -7.70 13.64
N GLY A 114 -15.90 -8.51 13.32
CA GLY A 114 -15.99 -9.96 13.47
C GLY A 114 -16.69 -10.66 12.34
N GLU A 115 -17.04 -9.95 11.27
CA GLU A 115 -17.67 -10.55 10.10
C GLU A 115 -16.72 -11.44 9.32
N MET A 116 -15.40 -11.20 9.45
CA MET A 116 -14.40 -11.91 8.69
C MET A 116 -13.18 -12.15 9.58
N ALA A 117 -12.63 -13.34 9.48
CA ALA A 117 -11.40 -13.67 10.18
C ALA A 117 -10.19 -13.12 9.39
N PHE A 118 -9.11 -12.82 10.10
CA PHE A 118 -7.96 -12.21 9.46
C PHE A 118 -7.36 -13.08 8.35
N TYR A 119 -7.48 -14.40 8.44
CA TYR A 119 -6.91 -15.28 7.43
C TYR A 119 -7.69 -15.25 6.12
N GLU A 120 -8.85 -14.61 6.11
CA GLU A 120 -9.63 -14.41 4.90
C GLU A 120 -9.25 -13.13 4.15
N LEU A 121 -8.40 -12.29 4.76
CA LEU A 121 -7.98 -11.04 4.15
C LEU A 121 -7.42 -11.18 2.73
N PRO A 122 -6.60 -12.20 2.43
CA PRO A 122 -6.08 -12.30 1.07
C PRO A 122 -7.18 -12.42 0.01
N VAL A 123 -8.27 -13.10 0.32
CA VAL A 123 -9.40 -13.22 -0.60
C VAL A 123 -10.07 -11.86 -0.78
N GLU A 124 -10.34 -11.18 0.34
CA GLU A 124 -11.02 -9.88 0.32
C GLU A 124 -10.19 -8.82 -0.40
N LEU A 125 -8.88 -8.88 -0.26
CA LEU A 125 -7.99 -7.95 -0.93
C LEU A 125 -7.73 -8.32 -2.39
N GLY A 126 -8.29 -9.43 -2.85
CA GLY A 126 -8.10 -9.87 -4.22
C GLY A 126 -6.76 -10.51 -4.50
N LEU A 127 -6.08 -11.00 -3.47
CA LEU A 127 -4.78 -11.64 -3.63
C LEU A 127 -4.90 -13.11 -4.01
N LEU A 128 -6.05 -13.72 -3.72
CA LEU A 128 -6.36 -15.09 -4.14
C LEU A 128 -7.41 -14.98 -5.21
N GLY A 129 -7.01 -15.17 -6.36
CA GLY A 129 -7.86 -14.97 -7.41
C GLY A 129 -8.78 -15.80 -7.98
#